data_0cee4a934b459486a90a880a7202faa2
#
_entry.id   0cee4a934b459486a90a880a7202faa2
#
_cell.length_a   1.000
_cell.length_b   1.000
_cell.length_c   1.000
_cell.angle_alpha   90.00
_cell.angle_beta   90.00
_cell.angle_gamma   90.00
#
_symmetry.space_group_name_H-M   'P 1'
#
loop_
_entity.id
_entity.type
_entity.pdbx_description
1 polymer ?
#
loop_
_entity_poly.entity_id
_entity_poly.type
_entity_poly.pdbx_seq_one_letter_code
_entity_poly.pdbx_strand_id
1 'polypeptide(L)'
;ENLLVPPRNQFSPSMIKSLLLPKSRKAEEERLQEAYNILEELEVPHMAENLASELSGGQSKLVDIGRSRMGSPKLLLLDEPVAGVAGPLAMKIFNNLRKTVDETGISILIIEHNMDFILRQGVDRIIVMNEGEVLMVGTPEEVKSNRAVIEAYLGSAGEEE
;
A
#
# COMPACT_ATOMS: atom_id res chain seq x y z
N GLU A 1 16.17 -7.73 2.99
CA GLU A 1 16.87 -7.27 1.76
C GLU A 1 15.91 -6.59 0.76
N ASN A 2 14.71 -7.15 0.50
CA ASN A 2 13.75 -6.59 -0.46
C ASN A 2 13.31 -5.14 -0.16
N LEU A 3 13.18 -4.78 1.12
CA LEU A 3 12.83 -3.40 1.52
C LEU A 3 13.98 -2.41 1.25
N LEU A 4 15.20 -2.86 1.17
CA LEU A 4 16.39 -2.02 0.99
C LEU A 4 16.67 -1.65 -0.46
N VAL A 5 15.92 -2.19 -1.42
CA VAL A 5 16.12 -1.93 -2.87
C VAL A 5 15.69 -0.53 -3.32
N PRO A 6 14.57 0.07 -2.84
CA PRO A 6 14.04 1.33 -3.39
C PRO A 6 14.65 2.66 -2.91
N PRO A 7 15.43 2.77 -1.81
CA PRO A 7 15.86 4.08 -1.31
C PRO A 7 16.60 4.92 -2.36
N ARG A 8 16.17 6.17 -2.52
CA ARG A 8 16.65 7.12 -3.53
C ARG A 8 18.15 7.46 -3.46
N ASN A 9 18.77 7.27 -2.30
CA ASN A 9 20.17 7.58 -2.04
C ASN A 9 21.01 6.32 -1.90
N GLN A 10 20.79 5.33 -2.76
CA GLN A 10 21.76 4.27 -2.89
C GLN A 10 23.04 4.88 -3.44
N PHE A 11 24.02 5.03 -2.55
CA PHE A 11 25.39 5.24 -3.02
C PHE A 11 25.75 4.06 -3.91
N SER A 12 25.87 4.32 -5.22
CA SER A 12 26.60 3.42 -6.10
C SER A 12 28.08 3.67 -5.78
N PRO A 13 28.70 2.92 -4.91
CA PRO A 13 30.08 3.14 -4.60
C PRO A 13 30.90 2.53 -5.74
N SER A 14 31.82 3.28 -6.26
CA SER A 14 33.06 2.64 -6.71
C SER A 14 33.45 1.67 -5.60
N MET A 15 33.61 0.37 -5.90
CA MET A 15 33.87 -0.71 -4.91
C MET A 15 34.92 -0.33 -3.86
N ILE A 16 35.86 0.54 -4.18
CA ILE A 16 36.96 1.01 -3.32
C ILE A 16 36.46 2.04 -2.29
N LYS A 17 35.42 2.83 -2.57
CA LYS A 17 34.88 3.84 -1.63
C LYS A 17 33.94 3.24 -0.58
N SER A 18 33.25 2.15 -0.88
CA SER A 18 32.33 1.50 0.09
C SER A 18 33.10 0.82 1.24
N LEU A 19 34.35 0.40 1.00
CA LEU A 19 35.17 -0.27 2.01
C LEU A 19 35.80 0.69 3.03
N LEU A 20 35.91 1.99 2.71
CA LEU A 20 36.73 2.94 3.45
C LEU A 20 35.96 4.08 4.16
N LEU A 21 34.62 4.16 4.04
CA LEU A 21 33.87 5.29 4.63
C LEU A 21 32.96 4.86 5.78
N PRO A 22 33.25 5.28 7.03
CA PRO A 22 32.35 5.08 8.19
C PRO A 22 30.94 5.64 7.96
N LYS A 23 30.78 6.64 7.08
CA LYS A 23 29.50 7.23 6.70
C LYS A 23 28.56 6.27 5.93
N SER A 24 29.11 5.30 5.20
CA SER A 24 28.29 4.31 4.48
C SER A 24 27.67 3.29 5.43
N ARG A 25 28.41 2.86 6.47
CA ARG A 25 27.89 1.93 7.49
C ARG A 25 26.74 2.55 8.29
N LYS A 26 26.90 3.79 8.73
CA LYS A 26 25.84 4.48 9.48
C LYS A 26 24.56 4.64 8.64
N ALA A 27 24.69 5.03 7.37
CA ALA A 27 23.56 5.16 6.48
C ALA A 27 22.87 3.79 6.17
N GLU A 28 23.64 2.71 6.17
CA GLU A 28 23.12 1.35 6.00
C GLU A 28 22.37 0.89 7.26
N GLU A 29 22.93 1.15 8.45
CA GLU A 29 22.29 0.87 9.73
C GLU A 29 20.97 1.64 9.89
N GLU A 30 20.95 2.93 9.51
CA GLU A 30 19.74 3.76 9.54
C GLU A 30 18.63 3.18 8.62
N ARG A 31 19.00 2.72 7.42
CA ARG A 31 18.04 2.08 6.49
C ARG A 31 17.56 0.73 6.97
N LEU A 32 18.42 -0.06 7.56
CA LEU A 32 18.04 -1.32 8.19
C LEU A 32 17.02 -1.07 9.30
N GLN A 33 17.28 -0.09 10.15
CA GLN A 33 16.35 0.29 11.23
C GLN A 33 15.01 0.78 10.66
N GLU A 34 15.02 1.61 9.62
CA GLU A 34 13.81 2.06 8.93
C GLU A 34 13.02 0.86 8.36
N ALA A 35 13.70 -0.09 7.71
CA ALA A 35 13.06 -1.30 7.18
C ALA A 35 12.41 -2.14 8.28
N TYR A 36 13.08 -2.32 9.42
CA TYR A 36 12.53 -3.03 10.58
C TYR A 36 11.31 -2.30 11.16
N ASN A 37 11.39 -0.99 11.33
CA ASN A 37 10.27 -0.17 11.83
C ASN A 37 9.04 -0.32 10.92
N ILE A 38 9.23 -0.29 9.60
CA ILE A 38 8.14 -0.49 8.63
C ILE A 38 7.52 -1.89 8.78
N LEU A 39 8.33 -2.94 8.95
CA LEU A 39 7.82 -4.30 9.16
C LEU A 39 7.07 -4.43 10.49
N GLU A 40 7.51 -3.75 11.54
CA GLU A 40 6.79 -3.68 12.83
C GLU A 40 5.45 -2.98 12.68
N GLU A 41 5.40 -1.82 12.01
CA GLU A 41 4.15 -1.09 11.74
C GLU A 41 3.16 -1.92 10.91
N LEU A 42 3.66 -2.73 9.96
CA LEU A 42 2.85 -3.67 9.19
C LEU A 42 2.51 -4.95 9.97
N GLU A 43 3.01 -5.09 11.21
CA GLU A 43 2.84 -6.25 12.10
C GLU A 43 3.40 -7.56 11.51
N VAL A 44 4.47 -7.46 10.74
CA VAL A 44 5.16 -8.59 10.11
C VAL A 44 6.68 -8.62 10.37
N PRO A 45 7.18 -8.24 11.56
CA PRO A 45 8.62 -8.21 11.83
C PRO A 45 9.28 -9.60 11.71
N HIS A 46 8.51 -10.66 11.98
CA HIS A 46 8.96 -12.04 11.84
C HIS A 46 9.30 -12.46 10.40
N MET A 47 8.91 -11.67 9.41
CA MET A 47 9.23 -11.94 8.00
C MET A 47 10.57 -11.32 7.57
N ALA A 48 11.26 -10.59 8.44
CA ALA A 48 12.50 -9.90 8.11
C ALA A 48 13.59 -10.85 7.56
N GLU A 49 13.63 -12.08 8.06
CA GLU A 49 14.62 -13.09 7.70
C GLU A 49 14.10 -14.14 6.69
N ASN A 50 12.81 -14.11 6.34
CA ASN A 50 12.22 -15.05 5.41
C ASN A 50 12.67 -14.78 3.97
N LEU A 51 12.79 -15.84 3.18
CA LEU A 51 12.92 -15.69 1.73
C LEU A 51 11.58 -15.22 1.14
N ALA A 52 11.63 -14.40 0.10
CA ALA A 52 10.42 -13.92 -0.60
C ALA A 52 9.56 -15.08 -1.14
N SER A 53 10.17 -16.21 -1.50
CA SER A 53 9.50 -17.42 -1.96
C SER A 53 8.72 -18.17 -0.87
N GLU A 54 8.98 -17.87 0.40
CA GLU A 54 8.30 -18.50 1.56
C GLU A 54 7.07 -17.70 2.01
N LEU A 55 6.89 -16.50 1.47
CA LEU A 55 5.78 -15.62 1.83
C LEU A 55 4.50 -16.05 1.12
N SER A 56 3.39 -16.07 1.86
CA SER A 56 2.07 -16.17 1.25
C SER A 56 1.76 -14.94 0.37
N GLY A 57 0.77 -15.04 -0.52
CA GLY A 57 0.39 -13.92 -1.38
C GLY A 57 0.06 -12.64 -0.61
N GLY A 58 -0.69 -12.76 0.51
CA GLY A 58 -1.01 -11.62 1.36
C GLY A 58 0.21 -11.04 2.10
N GLN A 59 1.13 -11.90 2.52
CA GLN A 59 2.39 -11.46 3.14
C GLN A 59 3.28 -10.74 2.13
N SER A 60 3.36 -11.23 0.90
CA SER A 60 4.09 -10.57 -0.18
C SER A 60 3.52 -9.16 -0.46
N LYS A 61 2.19 -9.00 -0.44
CA LYS A 61 1.54 -7.68 -0.59
C LYS A 61 1.95 -6.70 0.53
N LEU A 62 1.98 -7.16 1.79
CA LEU A 62 2.46 -6.33 2.91
C LEU A 62 3.93 -5.90 2.72
N VAL A 63 4.79 -6.82 2.32
CA VAL A 63 6.21 -6.51 2.06
C VAL A 63 6.35 -5.53 0.88
N ASP A 64 5.55 -5.66 -0.18
CA ASP A 64 5.56 -4.73 -1.32
C ASP A 64 5.09 -3.32 -0.92
N ILE A 65 4.07 -3.21 -0.06
CA ILE A 65 3.64 -1.94 0.53
C ILE A 65 4.79 -1.34 1.37
N GLY A 66 5.42 -2.15 2.24
CA GLY A 66 6.56 -1.72 3.04
C GLY A 66 7.72 -1.23 2.18
N ARG A 67 8.06 -1.97 1.13
CA ARG A 67 9.08 -1.59 0.16
C ARG A 67 8.78 -0.25 -0.51
N SER A 68 7.53 -0.01 -0.86
CA SER A 68 7.10 1.26 -1.50
C SER A 68 7.27 2.46 -0.56
N ARG A 69 7.22 2.24 0.75
CA ARG A 69 7.37 3.29 1.79
C ARG A 69 8.83 3.68 2.04
N MET A 70 9.79 2.77 1.84
CA MET A 70 11.22 3.00 2.09
C MET A 70 11.82 4.22 1.37
N GLY A 71 11.17 4.69 0.31
CA GLY A 71 11.58 5.90 -0.42
C GLY A 71 11.06 7.19 0.18
N SER A 72 10.36 7.17 1.31
CA SER A 72 9.64 8.32 1.90
C SER A 72 8.85 9.10 0.83
N PRO A 73 8.01 8.44 0.04
CA PRO A 73 7.28 9.08 -1.05
C PRO A 73 6.25 10.06 -0.48
N LYS A 74 5.89 11.08 -1.26
CA LYS A 74 4.77 11.98 -0.94
C LYS A 74 3.42 11.42 -1.38
N LEU A 75 3.44 10.50 -2.34
CA LEU A 75 2.26 9.84 -2.90
C LEU A 75 2.60 8.37 -3.17
N LEU A 76 1.75 7.47 -2.70
CA LEU A 76 1.74 6.06 -3.08
C LEU A 76 0.60 5.80 -4.06
N LEU A 77 0.89 5.03 -5.10
CA LEU A 77 -0.10 4.53 -6.05
C LEU A 77 -0.17 3.02 -5.89
N LEU A 78 -1.32 2.50 -5.49
CA LEU A 78 -1.55 1.09 -5.23
C LEU A 78 -2.66 0.57 -6.16
N ASP A 79 -2.32 -0.41 -6.96
CA ASP A 79 -3.26 -1.07 -7.87
C ASP A 79 -3.65 -2.43 -7.28
N GLU A 80 -4.92 -2.55 -6.91
CA GLU A 80 -5.54 -3.73 -6.28
C GLU A 80 -4.68 -4.33 -5.14
N PRO A 81 -4.33 -3.55 -4.09
CA PRO A 81 -3.40 -4.00 -3.06
C PRO A 81 -3.93 -5.21 -2.26
N VAL A 82 -5.23 -5.48 -2.32
CA VAL A 82 -5.85 -6.60 -1.59
C VAL A 82 -6.43 -7.69 -2.50
N ALA A 83 -6.17 -7.64 -3.80
CA ALA A 83 -6.63 -8.69 -4.72
C ALA A 83 -6.09 -10.07 -4.29
N GLY A 84 -6.99 -11.04 -4.17
CA GLY A 84 -6.65 -12.41 -3.74
C GLY A 84 -6.25 -12.54 -2.27
N VAL A 85 -6.47 -11.52 -1.46
CA VAL A 85 -6.17 -11.53 -0.02
C VAL A 85 -7.45 -11.83 0.77
N ALA A 86 -7.36 -12.72 1.78
CA ALA A 86 -8.48 -13.03 2.66
C ALA A 86 -8.98 -11.78 3.41
N GLY A 87 -10.30 -11.66 3.60
CA GLY A 87 -10.96 -10.49 4.17
C GLY A 87 -10.31 -9.91 5.43
N PRO A 88 -10.00 -10.72 6.48
CA PRO A 88 -9.34 -10.18 7.68
C PRO A 88 -7.97 -9.54 7.41
N LEU A 89 -7.18 -10.12 6.49
CA LEU A 89 -5.87 -9.57 6.14
C LEU A 89 -6.02 -8.33 5.23
N ALA A 90 -7.03 -8.30 4.34
CA ALA A 90 -7.36 -7.13 3.55
C ALA A 90 -7.72 -5.93 4.44
N MET A 91 -8.55 -6.14 5.47
CA MET A 91 -8.86 -5.13 6.48
C MET A 91 -7.60 -4.61 7.18
N LYS A 92 -6.71 -5.51 7.58
CA LYS A 92 -5.44 -5.17 8.22
C LYS A 92 -4.56 -4.31 7.31
N ILE A 93 -4.47 -4.65 6.01
CA ILE A 93 -3.72 -3.86 5.02
C ILE A 93 -4.26 -2.42 4.97
N PHE A 94 -5.58 -2.25 4.84
CA PHE A 94 -6.19 -0.92 4.79
C PHE A 94 -6.02 -0.12 6.08
N ASN A 95 -6.16 -0.74 7.24
CA ASN A 95 -5.91 -0.09 8.53
C ASN A 95 -4.48 0.41 8.64
N ASN A 96 -3.50 -0.38 8.19
CA ASN A 96 -2.10 0.01 8.16
C ASN A 96 -1.84 1.16 7.17
N LEU A 97 -2.49 1.15 6.00
CA LEU A 97 -2.41 2.26 5.04
C LEU A 97 -3.01 3.53 5.63
N ARG A 98 -4.18 3.46 6.28
CA ARG A 98 -4.80 4.60 6.97
C ARG A 98 -3.89 5.16 8.06
N LYS A 99 -3.39 4.29 8.94
CA LYS A 99 -2.42 4.68 9.97
C LYS A 99 -1.20 5.39 9.38
N THR A 100 -0.67 4.87 8.27
CA THR A 100 0.45 5.50 7.57
C THR A 100 0.13 6.92 7.11
N VAL A 101 -1.07 7.14 6.53
CA VAL A 101 -1.53 8.48 6.14
C VAL A 101 -1.58 9.41 7.35
N ASP A 102 -2.19 8.96 8.44
CA ASP A 102 -2.39 9.77 9.64
C ASP A 102 -1.07 10.14 10.34
N GLU A 103 -0.09 9.22 10.36
CA GLU A 103 1.19 9.42 11.04
C GLU A 103 2.22 10.18 10.19
N THR A 104 2.21 10.00 8.88
CA THR A 104 3.26 10.53 8.01
C THR A 104 2.81 11.67 7.10
N GLY A 105 1.50 11.87 6.94
CA GLY A 105 0.93 12.87 6.03
C GLY A 105 1.10 12.52 4.54
N ILE A 106 1.46 11.27 4.21
CA ILE A 106 1.54 10.79 2.84
C ILE A 106 0.15 10.73 2.21
N SER A 107 0.05 10.97 0.90
CA SER A 107 -1.17 10.68 0.15
C SER A 107 -1.11 9.28 -0.45
N ILE A 108 -2.24 8.57 -0.44
CA ILE A 108 -2.35 7.24 -1.05
C ILE A 108 -3.52 7.26 -2.04
N LEU A 109 -3.26 6.88 -3.29
CA LEU A 109 -4.28 6.61 -4.29
C LEU A 109 -4.35 5.09 -4.51
N ILE A 110 -5.54 4.53 -4.32
CA ILE A 110 -5.80 3.10 -4.43
C ILE A 110 -6.80 2.87 -5.56
N ILE A 111 -6.50 1.91 -6.43
CA ILE A 111 -7.46 1.38 -7.39
C ILE A 111 -8.03 0.08 -6.82
N GLU A 112 -9.34 0.01 -6.72
CA GLU A 112 -10.07 -1.17 -6.25
C GLU A 112 -11.41 -1.29 -6.99
N HIS A 113 -11.84 -2.51 -7.22
CA HIS A 113 -13.10 -2.80 -7.90
C HIS A 113 -14.21 -3.22 -6.92
N ASN A 114 -13.86 -3.58 -5.68
CA ASN A 114 -14.85 -3.95 -4.66
C ASN A 114 -15.37 -2.70 -3.95
N MET A 115 -16.47 -2.14 -4.46
CA MET A 115 -17.11 -0.94 -3.94
C MET A 115 -17.53 -1.09 -2.48
N ASP A 116 -18.17 -2.22 -2.12
CA ASP A 116 -18.62 -2.48 -0.75
C ASP A 116 -17.48 -2.49 0.25
N PHE A 117 -16.35 -3.03 -0.16
CA PHE A 117 -15.15 -3.04 0.66
C PHE A 117 -14.62 -1.61 0.87
N ILE A 118 -14.42 -0.85 -0.22
CA ILE A 118 -13.90 0.53 -0.16
C ILE A 118 -14.79 1.46 0.67
N LEU A 119 -16.10 1.36 0.52
CA LEU A 119 -17.05 2.18 1.27
C LEU A 119 -17.02 1.99 2.79
N ARG A 120 -16.38 0.90 3.27
CA ARG A 120 -16.23 0.58 4.70
C ARG A 120 -14.84 0.96 5.26
N GLN A 121 -13.89 1.37 4.40
CA GLN A 121 -12.48 1.53 4.80
C GLN A 121 -12.08 2.92 5.28
N GLY A 122 -13.01 3.85 5.47
CA GLY A 122 -12.71 5.20 5.96
C GLY A 122 -11.78 5.99 5.03
N VAL A 123 -11.94 5.82 3.72
CA VAL A 123 -11.24 6.62 2.72
C VAL A 123 -11.80 8.05 2.71
N ASP A 124 -10.94 9.04 2.44
CA ASP A 124 -11.35 10.44 2.47
C ASP A 124 -12.15 10.82 1.21
N ARG A 125 -11.85 10.20 0.08
CA ARG A 125 -12.41 10.54 -1.22
C ARG A 125 -12.43 9.35 -2.16
N ILE A 126 -13.48 9.24 -2.96
CA ILE A 126 -13.66 8.21 -3.96
C ILE A 126 -13.83 8.87 -5.33
N ILE A 127 -13.12 8.32 -6.32
CA ILE A 127 -13.30 8.62 -7.74
C ILE A 127 -13.93 7.38 -8.36
N VAL A 128 -15.20 7.49 -8.73
CA VAL A 128 -15.92 6.39 -9.39
C VAL A 128 -15.71 6.50 -10.88
N MET A 129 -15.23 5.43 -11.48
CA MET A 129 -15.02 5.32 -12.93
C MET A 129 -15.94 4.26 -13.51
N ASN A 130 -16.51 4.55 -14.66
CA ASN A 130 -17.29 3.60 -15.44
C ASN A 130 -16.99 3.78 -16.94
N GLU A 131 -16.79 2.70 -17.66
CA GLU A 131 -16.51 2.69 -19.12
C GLU A 131 -15.38 3.65 -19.55
N GLY A 132 -14.36 3.81 -18.69
CA GLY A 132 -13.20 4.67 -18.95
C GLY A 132 -13.40 6.16 -18.63
N GLU A 133 -14.57 6.56 -18.15
CA GLU A 133 -14.90 7.93 -17.78
C GLU A 133 -15.08 8.07 -16.27
N VAL A 134 -14.83 9.28 -15.75
CA VAL A 134 -15.12 9.61 -14.34
C VAL A 134 -16.60 9.89 -14.20
N LEU A 135 -17.31 8.99 -13.52
CA LEU A 135 -18.74 9.13 -13.26
C LEU A 135 -19.00 10.12 -12.12
N MET A 136 -18.18 10.08 -11.08
CA MET A 136 -18.36 10.87 -9.86
C MET A 136 -17.05 10.99 -9.08
N VAL A 137 -16.92 12.11 -8.36
CA VAL A 137 -15.89 12.31 -7.32
C VAL A 137 -16.56 12.83 -6.07
N GLY A 138 -16.41 12.15 -4.93
CA GLY A 138 -17.06 12.54 -3.69
C GLY A 138 -16.56 11.79 -2.46
N THR A 139 -17.18 12.07 -1.33
CA THR A 139 -17.01 11.30 -0.08
C THR A 139 -17.72 9.94 -0.20
N PRO A 140 -17.37 8.96 0.65
CA PRO A 140 -18.08 7.68 0.69
C PRO A 140 -19.61 7.83 0.84
N GLU A 141 -20.08 8.79 1.62
CA GLU A 141 -21.50 9.06 1.84
C GLU A 141 -22.21 9.59 0.58
N GLU A 142 -21.53 10.50 -0.13
CA GLU A 142 -22.03 11.03 -1.41
C GLU A 142 -22.10 9.95 -2.46
N VAL A 143 -21.07 9.08 -2.53
CA VAL A 143 -21.01 7.96 -3.47
C VAL A 143 -22.11 6.93 -3.20
N LYS A 144 -22.33 6.56 -1.92
CA LYS A 144 -23.40 5.62 -1.50
C LYS A 144 -24.80 6.09 -1.88
N SER A 145 -25.03 7.41 -1.87
CA SER A 145 -26.33 8.01 -2.15
C SER A 145 -26.55 8.35 -3.64
N ASN A 146 -25.50 8.24 -4.45
CA ASN A 146 -25.58 8.64 -5.86
C ASN A 146 -26.27 7.56 -6.70
N ARG A 147 -27.40 7.95 -7.33
CA ARG A 147 -28.22 7.04 -8.12
C ARG A 147 -27.48 6.43 -9.33
N ALA A 148 -26.66 7.20 -10.02
CA ALA A 148 -25.91 6.72 -11.17
C ALA A 148 -24.86 5.67 -10.76
N VAL A 149 -24.24 5.82 -9.58
CA VAL A 149 -23.31 4.83 -9.02
C VAL A 149 -24.05 3.56 -8.64
N ILE A 150 -25.22 3.70 -7.98
CA ILE A 150 -26.07 2.56 -7.62
C ILE A 150 -26.48 1.75 -8.86
N GLU A 151 -26.96 2.44 -9.91
CA GLU A 151 -27.32 1.80 -11.16
C GLU A 151 -26.15 1.12 -11.88
N ALA A 152 -24.95 1.72 -11.86
CA ALA A 152 -23.77 1.17 -12.53
C ALA A 152 -23.14 -0.03 -11.80
N TYR A 153 -23.17 -0.04 -10.46
CA TYR A 153 -22.43 -1.03 -9.67
C TYR A 153 -23.30 -1.96 -8.81
N LEU A 154 -24.49 -1.53 -8.42
CA LEU A 154 -25.40 -2.30 -7.56
C LEU A 154 -26.63 -2.79 -8.33
N GLY A 155 -26.95 -2.18 -9.45
CA GLY A 155 -28.03 -2.63 -10.34
C GLY A 155 -27.71 -3.93 -11.08
N SER A 156 -26.45 -4.24 -11.30
CA SER A 156 -25.98 -5.49 -11.92
C SER A 156 -25.89 -6.67 -10.95
N ALA A 157 -25.94 -6.45 -9.65
CA ALA A 157 -25.90 -7.52 -8.65
C ALA A 157 -27.23 -8.29 -8.49
N GLY A 158 -28.27 -7.91 -9.23
CA GLY A 158 -29.61 -8.55 -9.22
C GLY A 158 -29.89 -9.47 -10.42
N GLU A 159 -28.98 -9.64 -11.37
CA GLU A 159 -29.19 -10.44 -12.57
C GLU A 159 -28.43 -11.79 -12.62
N GLU A 160 -27.74 -12.16 -11.55
CA GLU A 160 -27.13 -13.50 -11.40
C GLU A 160 -27.92 -14.33 -10.38
N GLU A 161 -29.11 -14.83 -10.79
CA GLU A 161 -29.76 -16.01 -10.25
C GLU A 161 -29.94 -17.06 -11.35
#